data_4d000d925f843729d1c64adbab663bae
#
_entry.id   4d000d925f843729d1c64adbab663bae
#
_cell.length_a   1.000
_cell.length_b   1.000
_cell.length_c   1.000
_cell.angle_alpha   90.00
_cell.angle_beta   90.00
_cell.angle_gamma   90.00
#
_symmetry.space_group_name_H-M   'P 1'
#
loop_
_entity.id
_entity.type
_entity.pdbx_description
1 polymer ?
#
loop_
_entity_poly.entity_id
_entity_poly.type
_entity_poly.pdbx_seq_one_letter_code
_entity_poly.pdbx_strand_id
1 'polypeptide(L)'
;MLNQIKRAVTLIEILVVIIIIGILAALALPNLSTMRERTFDQEAKTNLKLIQAAQKIYKMEEGFYYHYTGTGGTAGINNMLKLFLPTGDKRNWDYTSAGGADNFTAKAIRYNPPSNWDRTWTVTKDDTVEPTCSESLPPGACPSP
;
A
#
# COMPACT_ATOMS: atom_id res chain seq x y z
N MET A 1 33.20 -50.27 -0.84
CA MET A 1 31.74 -50.38 -0.68
C MET A 1 31.34 -49.60 0.57
N LEU A 2 30.84 -48.40 0.44
CA LEU A 2 30.34 -47.58 1.54
C LEU A 2 28.95 -48.08 1.92
N ASN A 3 28.85 -48.70 3.08
CA ASN A 3 27.60 -49.20 3.64
C ASN A 3 26.74 -47.97 4.06
N GLN A 4 25.75 -47.58 3.27
CA GLN A 4 24.78 -46.53 3.58
C GLN A 4 23.93 -47.01 4.77
N ILE A 5 24.23 -46.50 5.96
CA ILE A 5 23.39 -46.73 7.14
C ILE A 5 22.08 -45.96 6.93
N LYS A 6 21.04 -46.65 6.48
CA LYS A 6 19.68 -46.11 6.43
C LYS A 6 19.19 -45.99 7.88
N ARG A 7 19.21 -44.77 8.42
CA ARG A 7 18.58 -44.47 9.71
C ARG A 7 17.06 -44.52 9.52
N ALA A 8 16.40 -45.46 10.18
CA ALA A 8 14.96 -45.52 10.26
C ALA A 8 14.50 -44.40 11.21
N VAL A 9 13.62 -43.48 10.73
CA VAL A 9 13.02 -42.47 11.56
C VAL A 9 11.96 -43.11 12.45
N THR A 10 11.98 -42.80 13.74
CA THR A 10 11.01 -43.32 14.70
C THR A 10 9.68 -42.53 14.60
N LEU A 11 8.55 -43.18 14.91
CA LEU A 11 7.23 -42.57 14.91
C LEU A 11 7.17 -41.39 15.91
N ILE A 12 7.84 -41.50 17.05
CA ILE A 12 7.93 -40.44 18.05
C ILE A 12 8.71 -39.22 17.55
N GLU A 13 9.73 -39.41 16.73
CA GLU A 13 10.54 -38.34 16.16
C GLU A 13 9.71 -37.46 15.22
N ILE A 14 8.88 -38.08 14.36
CA ILE A 14 7.94 -37.33 13.51
C ILE A 14 6.86 -36.66 14.36
N LEU A 15 6.34 -37.29 15.39
CA LEU A 15 5.32 -36.73 16.27
C LEU A 15 5.81 -35.46 16.97
N VAL A 16 7.04 -35.48 17.51
CA VAL A 16 7.62 -34.27 18.14
C VAL A 16 7.81 -33.14 17.14
N VAL A 17 8.27 -33.46 15.94
CA VAL A 17 8.46 -32.44 14.86
C VAL A 17 7.15 -31.76 14.50
N ILE A 18 6.06 -32.52 14.29
CA ILE A 18 4.75 -31.88 13.93
C ILE A 18 4.18 -31.07 15.08
N ILE A 19 4.41 -31.45 16.36
CA ILE A 19 4.00 -30.62 17.49
C ILE A 19 4.76 -29.29 17.50
N ILE A 20 6.08 -29.32 17.32
CA ILE A 20 6.90 -28.10 17.29
C ILE A 20 6.47 -27.19 16.13
N ILE A 21 6.29 -27.73 14.92
CA ILE A 21 5.81 -26.96 13.76
C ILE A 21 4.42 -26.38 14.03
N GLY A 22 3.51 -27.14 14.66
CA GLY A 22 2.19 -26.67 15.04
C GLY A 22 2.21 -25.45 15.97
N ILE A 23 3.06 -25.49 17.00
CA ILE A 23 3.23 -24.36 17.94
C ILE A 23 3.82 -23.15 17.22
N LEU A 24 4.86 -23.31 16.41
CA LEU A 24 5.47 -22.21 15.65
C LEU A 24 4.49 -21.59 14.65
N ALA A 25 3.72 -22.40 13.94
CA ALA A 25 2.70 -21.94 13.02
C ALA A 25 1.60 -21.12 13.74
N ALA A 26 1.14 -21.56 14.92
CA ALA A 26 0.13 -20.85 15.70
C ALA A 26 0.58 -19.46 16.15
N LEU A 27 1.88 -19.26 16.42
CA LEU A 27 2.44 -17.96 16.80
C LEU A 27 2.67 -17.01 15.59
N ALA A 28 2.83 -17.55 14.38
CA ALA A 28 3.13 -16.77 13.18
C ALA A 28 1.88 -16.11 12.55
N LEU A 29 0.69 -16.69 12.71
CA LEU A 29 -0.52 -16.27 11.99
C LEU A 29 -1.11 -14.89 12.37
N PRO A 30 -1.11 -14.42 13.63
CA PRO A 30 -1.84 -13.19 14.00
C PRO A 30 -1.31 -11.89 13.39
N ASN A 31 -0.08 -11.84 12.92
CA ASN A 31 0.55 -10.60 12.44
C ASN A 31 0.55 -10.40 10.91
N LEU A 32 0.14 -11.38 10.12
CA LEU A 32 0.22 -11.33 8.65
C LEU A 32 -0.68 -10.26 8.03
N SER A 33 -1.88 -10.07 8.56
CA SER A 33 -2.82 -9.06 8.05
C SER A 33 -2.29 -7.64 8.25
N THR A 34 -1.76 -7.35 9.44
CA THR A 34 -1.14 -6.05 9.76
C THR A 34 0.10 -5.78 8.91
N MET A 35 0.94 -6.79 8.69
CA MET A 35 2.12 -6.65 7.83
C MET A 35 1.75 -6.36 6.37
N ARG A 36 0.72 -7.03 5.84
CA ARG A 36 0.21 -6.76 4.49
C ARG A 36 -0.30 -5.33 4.36
N GLU A 37 -1.09 -4.85 5.31
CA GLU A 37 -1.63 -3.49 5.28
C GLU A 37 -0.52 -2.43 5.37
N ARG A 38 0.53 -2.65 6.16
CA ARG A 38 1.72 -1.78 6.18
C ARG A 38 2.43 -1.73 4.81
N THR A 39 2.47 -2.85 4.09
CA THR A 39 3.03 -2.89 2.73
C THR A 39 2.17 -2.06 1.77
N PHE A 40 0.85 -2.14 1.87
CA PHE A 40 -0.07 -1.31 1.09
C PHE A 40 0.08 0.19 1.42
N ASP A 41 0.33 0.54 2.69
CA ASP A 41 0.62 1.92 3.07
C ASP A 41 1.90 2.46 2.42
N GLN A 42 2.95 1.65 2.36
CA GLN A 42 4.18 2.06 1.67
C GLN A 42 3.95 2.23 0.15
N GLU A 43 3.12 1.39 -0.46
CA GLU A 43 2.69 1.56 -1.85
C GLU A 43 1.99 2.91 -2.04
N ALA A 44 1.00 3.24 -1.18
CA ALA A 44 0.28 4.51 -1.24
C ALA A 44 1.22 5.71 -1.12
N LYS A 45 2.09 5.71 -0.13
CA LYS A 45 3.06 6.78 0.12
C LYS A 45 4.01 6.99 -1.06
N THR A 46 4.55 5.90 -1.60
CA THR A 46 5.46 5.95 -2.75
C THR A 46 4.76 6.51 -3.97
N ASN A 47 3.56 6.05 -4.27
CA ASN A 47 2.79 6.52 -5.41
C ASN A 47 2.33 7.98 -5.25
N LEU A 48 1.99 8.42 -4.04
CA LEU A 48 1.69 9.83 -3.76
C LEU A 48 2.90 10.73 -3.97
N LYS A 49 4.09 10.32 -3.55
CA LYS A 49 5.34 11.05 -3.83
C LYS A 49 5.64 11.11 -5.33
N LEU A 50 5.33 10.04 -6.07
CA LEU A 50 5.44 10.02 -7.52
C LEU A 50 4.45 11.01 -8.18
N ILE A 51 3.19 11.04 -7.73
CA ILE A 51 2.20 12.02 -8.19
C ILE A 51 2.68 13.44 -7.87
N GLN A 52 3.22 13.68 -6.66
CA GLN A 52 3.74 14.99 -6.27
C GLN A 52 4.86 15.46 -7.20
N ALA A 53 5.80 14.59 -7.54
CA ALA A 53 6.88 14.90 -8.47
C ALA A 53 6.35 15.20 -9.87
N ALA A 54 5.43 14.38 -10.38
CA ALA A 54 4.82 14.57 -11.69
C ALA A 54 3.97 15.86 -11.77
N GLN A 55 3.26 16.21 -10.71
CA GLN A 55 2.53 17.47 -10.59
C GLN A 55 3.47 18.70 -10.68
N LYS A 56 4.64 18.62 -10.07
CA LYS A 56 5.65 19.69 -10.16
C LYS A 56 6.18 19.84 -11.59
N ILE A 57 6.44 18.72 -12.27
CA ILE A 57 6.86 18.74 -13.69
C ILE A 57 5.75 19.30 -14.56
N TYR A 58 4.51 18.84 -14.40
CA TYR A 58 3.36 19.34 -15.15
C TYR A 58 3.17 20.85 -14.97
N LYS A 59 3.33 21.37 -13.73
CA LYS A 59 3.29 22.81 -13.48
C LYS A 59 4.40 23.59 -14.19
N MET A 60 5.60 23.03 -14.31
CA MET A 60 6.69 23.69 -15.06
C MET A 60 6.41 23.76 -16.56
N GLU A 61 5.66 22.79 -17.10
CA GLU A 61 5.31 22.73 -18.53
C GLU A 61 4.07 23.58 -18.86
N GLU A 62 3.02 23.51 -18.03
CA GLU A 62 1.71 24.07 -18.31
C GLU A 62 1.40 25.36 -17.51
N GLY A 63 2.18 25.67 -16.48
CA GLY A 63 2.00 26.85 -15.61
C GLY A 63 1.05 26.66 -14.44
N PHE A 64 0.34 25.55 -14.34
CA PHE A 64 -0.59 25.21 -13.25
C PHE A 64 -0.50 23.72 -12.90
N TYR A 65 -1.00 23.33 -11.72
CA TYR A 65 -1.09 21.94 -11.32
C TYR A 65 -2.29 21.25 -11.97
N TYR A 66 -2.10 20.01 -12.42
CA TYR A 66 -3.17 19.24 -13.02
C TYR A 66 -4.33 19.02 -12.06
N HIS A 67 -5.52 19.39 -12.49
CA HIS A 67 -6.77 19.16 -11.77
C HIS A 67 -7.61 18.11 -12.49
N TYR A 68 -7.90 17.03 -11.80
CA TYR A 68 -8.77 16.00 -12.33
C TYR A 68 -10.23 16.28 -11.96
N THR A 69 -11.08 16.50 -12.95
CA THR A 69 -12.51 16.82 -12.79
C THR A 69 -13.45 15.69 -13.18
N GLY A 70 -12.94 14.50 -13.57
CA GLY A 70 -13.73 13.42 -14.15
C GLY A 70 -13.93 12.19 -13.27
N THR A 71 -14.81 11.29 -13.72
CA THR A 71 -15.01 9.95 -13.19
C THR A 71 -13.97 9.00 -13.78
N GLY A 72 -12.91 8.69 -13.09
CA GLY A 72 -11.88 7.78 -13.60
C GLY A 72 -10.58 7.81 -12.79
N GLY A 73 -10.53 8.66 -11.78
CA GLY A 73 -9.49 8.69 -10.74
C GLY A 73 -8.08 8.42 -11.27
N THR A 74 -7.55 7.28 -10.92
CA THR A 74 -6.18 6.84 -11.23
C THR A 74 -5.87 6.82 -12.74
N ALA A 75 -6.82 6.41 -13.60
CA ALA A 75 -6.60 6.34 -15.05
C ALA A 75 -6.40 7.74 -15.67
N GLY A 76 -7.17 8.74 -15.22
CA GLY A 76 -7.00 10.13 -15.66
C GLY A 76 -5.64 10.71 -15.25
N ILE A 77 -5.21 10.45 -14.01
CA ILE A 77 -3.89 10.84 -13.50
C ILE A 77 -2.78 10.18 -14.32
N ASN A 78 -2.87 8.87 -14.58
CA ASN A 78 -1.90 8.15 -15.39
C ASN A 78 -1.73 8.74 -16.79
N ASN A 79 -2.85 9.08 -17.44
CA ASN A 79 -2.81 9.61 -18.78
C ASN A 79 -2.17 11.02 -18.83
N MET A 80 -2.56 11.91 -17.95
CA MET A 80 -2.13 13.31 -17.97
C MET A 80 -0.73 13.51 -17.37
N LEU A 81 -0.44 12.86 -16.25
CA LEU A 81 0.86 12.97 -15.60
C LEU A 81 1.88 11.92 -16.12
N LYS A 82 1.52 11.13 -17.14
CA LYS A 82 2.37 10.09 -17.73
C LYS A 82 2.90 9.07 -16.71
N LEU A 83 2.02 8.66 -15.78
CA LEU A 83 2.31 7.70 -14.73
C LEU A 83 1.74 6.32 -15.07
N PHE A 84 2.18 5.29 -14.33
CA PHE A 84 1.72 3.90 -14.45
C PHE A 84 1.24 3.38 -13.09
N LEU A 85 0.35 4.13 -12.43
CA LEU A 85 -0.25 3.70 -11.18
C LEU A 85 -1.18 2.50 -11.41
N PRO A 86 -1.30 1.57 -10.46
CA PRO A 86 -2.17 0.41 -10.58
C PRO A 86 -3.64 0.82 -10.81
N THR A 87 -4.29 0.18 -11.76
CA THR A 87 -5.71 0.34 -12.08
C THR A 87 -6.41 -1.02 -12.16
N GLY A 88 -7.74 -1.04 -12.25
CA GLY A 88 -8.53 -2.28 -12.34
C GLY A 88 -8.86 -2.88 -10.96
N ASP A 89 -9.44 -4.09 -10.95
CA ASP A 89 -10.03 -4.69 -9.75
C ASP A 89 -9.03 -5.21 -8.73
N LYS A 90 -7.76 -5.37 -9.13
CA LYS A 90 -6.68 -5.84 -8.25
C LYS A 90 -5.88 -4.72 -7.59
N ARG A 91 -6.28 -3.45 -7.80
CA ARG A 91 -5.61 -2.32 -7.18
C ARG A 91 -5.85 -2.29 -5.66
N ASN A 92 -4.89 -1.80 -4.91
CA ASN A 92 -5.04 -1.58 -3.48
C ASN A 92 -5.56 -0.19 -3.15
N TRP A 93 -5.32 0.78 -4.04
CA TRP A 93 -5.61 2.19 -3.84
C TRP A 93 -6.25 2.85 -5.06
N ASP A 94 -7.16 3.78 -4.80
CA ASP A 94 -7.64 4.75 -5.78
C ASP A 94 -6.93 6.08 -5.56
N TYR A 95 -6.40 6.65 -6.64
CA TYR A 95 -5.70 7.93 -6.58
C TYR A 95 -6.55 9.03 -7.17
N THR A 96 -6.57 10.19 -6.49
CA THR A 96 -7.20 11.41 -6.97
C THR A 96 -6.23 12.58 -6.85
N SER A 97 -6.40 13.60 -7.69
CA SER A 97 -5.59 14.81 -7.62
C SER A 97 -6.45 16.01 -7.93
N ALA A 98 -6.53 16.95 -7.01
CA ALA A 98 -7.18 18.24 -7.17
C ALA A 98 -6.12 19.33 -7.19
N GLY A 99 -5.95 20.01 -8.33
CA GLY A 99 -4.92 21.02 -8.53
C GLY A 99 -5.51 22.35 -9.02
N GLY A 100 -4.67 23.37 -9.05
CA GLY A 100 -4.99 24.71 -9.54
C GLY A 100 -3.73 25.49 -9.87
N ALA A 101 -3.82 26.84 -9.92
CA ALA A 101 -2.67 27.67 -10.28
C ALA A 101 -1.48 27.49 -9.31
N ASP A 102 -1.75 27.49 -8.00
CA ASP A 102 -0.68 27.58 -6.99
C ASP A 102 -0.60 26.41 -6.02
N ASN A 103 -1.59 25.52 -6.03
CA ASN A 103 -1.64 24.42 -5.08
C ASN A 103 -2.26 23.17 -5.69
N PHE A 104 -1.96 22.00 -5.09
CA PHE A 104 -2.66 20.75 -5.36
C PHE A 104 -2.76 19.90 -4.08
N THR A 105 -3.73 18.99 -4.10
CA THR A 105 -3.89 17.95 -3.09
C THR A 105 -4.09 16.61 -3.82
N ALA A 106 -3.22 15.65 -3.58
CA ALA A 106 -3.40 14.30 -4.07
C ALA A 106 -3.74 13.36 -2.92
N LYS A 107 -4.64 12.41 -3.19
CA LYS A 107 -5.11 11.44 -2.19
C LYS A 107 -5.00 10.03 -2.75
N ALA A 108 -4.64 9.10 -1.87
CA ALA A 108 -4.75 7.65 -2.08
C ALA A 108 -5.82 7.13 -1.13
N ILE A 109 -6.92 6.64 -1.67
CA ILE A 109 -8.08 6.13 -0.95
C ILE A 109 -8.02 4.61 -1.02
N ARG A 110 -8.09 3.92 0.12
CA ARG A 110 -8.03 2.45 0.17
C ARG A 110 -9.19 1.85 -0.63
N TYR A 111 -8.87 1.01 -1.63
CA TYR A 111 -9.87 0.37 -2.47
C TYR A 111 -10.36 -0.92 -1.84
N ASN A 112 -11.68 -1.03 -1.64
CA ASN A 112 -12.37 -2.20 -1.11
C ASN A 112 -11.69 -2.84 0.13
N PRO A 113 -11.40 -2.04 1.18
CA PRO A 113 -10.72 -2.54 2.37
C PRO A 113 -11.62 -3.49 3.16
N PRO A 114 -11.03 -4.41 3.95
CA PRO A 114 -11.75 -5.03 5.06
C PRO A 114 -12.28 -3.93 6.01
N SER A 115 -13.40 -4.18 6.70
CA SER A 115 -14.18 -3.17 7.46
C SER A 115 -13.41 -2.30 8.47
N ASN A 116 -12.18 -2.68 8.83
CA ASN A 116 -11.36 -1.97 9.82
C ASN A 116 -10.14 -1.24 9.22
N TRP A 117 -10.05 -1.14 7.88
CA TRP A 117 -8.87 -0.64 7.19
C TRP A 117 -9.18 0.47 6.19
N ASP A 118 -10.29 1.16 6.38
CA ASP A 118 -10.67 2.30 5.53
C ASP A 118 -9.86 3.54 5.94
N ARG A 119 -8.97 3.97 5.07
CA ARG A 119 -8.08 5.09 5.31
C ARG A 119 -7.69 5.81 4.03
N THR A 120 -7.30 7.06 4.17
CA THR A 120 -6.85 7.91 3.08
C THR A 120 -5.49 8.52 3.41
N TRP A 121 -4.53 8.36 2.51
CA TRP A 121 -3.28 9.09 2.54
C TRP A 121 -3.38 10.34 1.68
N THR A 122 -2.82 11.45 2.15
CA THR A 122 -2.89 12.76 1.47
C THR A 122 -1.51 13.39 1.38
N VAL A 123 -1.22 14.03 0.24
CA VAL A 123 -0.03 14.84 0.00
C VAL A 123 -0.41 16.15 -0.67
N THR A 124 0.28 17.21 -0.32
CA THR A 124 0.14 18.55 -0.94
C THR A 124 1.45 18.98 -1.61
N LYS A 125 1.45 20.17 -2.25
CA LYS A 125 2.66 20.70 -2.91
C LYS A 125 3.82 20.95 -1.95
N ASP A 126 3.49 21.33 -0.71
CA ASP A 126 4.46 21.79 0.30
C ASP A 126 4.95 20.67 1.23
N ASP A 127 4.40 19.45 1.09
CA ASP A 127 4.81 18.33 1.91
C ASP A 127 6.24 17.91 1.56
N THR A 128 7.19 18.38 2.34
CA THR A 128 8.58 17.90 2.35
C THR A 128 8.72 16.63 3.19
N VAL A 129 7.68 16.32 3.97
CA VAL A 129 7.60 15.21 4.92
C VAL A 129 6.76 14.06 4.30
N GLU A 130 6.56 13.00 5.04
CA GLU A 130 5.72 11.85 4.66
C GLU A 130 4.25 12.27 4.43
N PRO A 131 3.54 11.65 3.47
CA PRO A 131 2.11 11.82 3.31
C PRO A 131 1.36 11.58 4.62
N THR A 132 0.34 12.38 4.90
CA THR A 132 -0.47 12.29 6.10
C THR A 132 -1.60 11.28 5.93
N CYS A 133 -1.87 10.50 6.98
CA CYS A 133 -2.98 9.54 7.01
C CYS A 133 -4.20 10.14 7.73
N SER A 134 -5.38 9.93 7.18
CA SER A 134 -6.66 10.20 7.82
C SER A 134 -7.56 8.96 7.74
N GLU A 135 -8.33 8.72 8.80
CA GLU A 135 -9.29 7.62 8.91
C GLU A 135 -10.70 8.13 8.66
N SER A 136 -11.54 7.34 7.99
CA SER A 136 -12.96 7.66 7.85
C SER A 136 -13.84 7.05 8.95
N LEU A 137 -13.37 6.03 9.71
CA LEU A 137 -13.92 5.29 10.87
C LEU A 137 -13.75 3.77 10.65
N PRO A 138 -13.49 2.93 11.69
CA PRO A 138 -13.23 3.26 13.09
C PRO A 138 -11.76 3.62 13.34
N PRO A 139 -11.38 4.18 14.51
CA PRO A 139 -10.01 4.54 14.83
C PRO A 139 -9.07 3.32 14.85
N GLY A 140 -7.86 3.47 14.28
CA GLY A 140 -6.82 2.43 14.26
C GLY A 140 -6.39 1.97 12.87
N ALA A 141 -7.01 2.47 11.79
CA ALA A 141 -6.61 2.14 10.44
C ALA A 141 -5.31 2.83 10.01
N CYS A 142 -5.04 4.03 10.53
CA CYS A 142 -3.75 4.71 10.30
C CYS A 142 -2.67 4.14 11.22
N PRO A 143 -1.45 3.86 10.69
CA PRO A 143 -0.33 3.44 11.53
C PRO A 143 0.03 4.56 12.51
N SER A 144 0.29 4.21 13.77
CA SER A 144 0.85 5.15 14.74
C SER A 144 2.18 5.70 14.22
N PRO A 145 2.48 6.99 14.43
CA PRO A 145 3.74 7.59 14.04
C PRO A 145 4.95 6.92 14.70
#